data_7c02e438fa686d6c7985dc145c7a8b17
#
_entry.id   7c02e438fa686d6c7985dc145c7a8b17
#
_cell.length_a   1.000
_cell.length_b   1.000
_cell.length_c   1.000
_cell.angle_alpha   90.00
_cell.angle_beta   90.00
_cell.angle_gamma   90.00
#
_symmetry.space_group_name_H-M   'P 1'
#
loop_
_entity.id
_entity.type
_entity.pdbx_description
1 polymer ?
#
loop_
_entity_poly.entity_id
_entity_poly.type
_entity_poly.pdbx_seq_one_letter_code
_entity_poly.pdbx_strand_id
1 'polypeptide(L)'
;MEIIRGAPALSTFRVQKLMEACVNAALPVRQIYAEYVHLADLSELLETNERKQLEKILTYGPAIEAHTPQGSLLFVTPRPGTISPWSSKATDIAHNCGLGKVKRLERGVAYYVESDTLTAEQQQTLKGLLHDRMVEVVLDDFAKADVLFKRTEPAPFKSVNVLAEGRRALEVANVEMGLALAEDEIDYLVENFVRLNRNPNDIELMMFAQANSEHCRHKIFNADWTIDGEAQPKSLFKMIKNTFETTPDHVLSAYKDNAAVMEGSVAGRFFPDPNGVYSYHTEPMHVLMKVETHNHPTAISPYPGAATGSGGEIRDEGATGRGSKPKAGLTGLSVSNLKIPGFVQPWE
;
A
#
# COMPACT_ATOMS: atom_id res chain seq x y z
N MET A 1 -8.68 -25.29 -9.32
CA MET A 1 -9.32 -23.95 -9.06
C MET A 1 -10.80 -24.06 -9.39
N GLU A 2 -11.67 -23.57 -8.53
CA GLU A 2 -13.12 -23.48 -8.76
C GLU A 2 -13.50 -22.02 -9.06
N ILE A 3 -14.45 -21.79 -9.97
CA ILE A 3 -14.88 -20.47 -10.44
C ILE A 3 -16.33 -20.26 -10.04
N ILE A 4 -16.58 -19.18 -9.29
CA ILE A 4 -17.92 -18.83 -8.80
C ILE A 4 -18.26 -17.44 -9.28
N ARG A 5 -19.26 -17.30 -10.13
CA ARG A 5 -19.75 -16.00 -10.61
C ARG A 5 -20.51 -15.28 -9.50
N GLY A 6 -20.33 -13.98 -9.42
CA GLY A 6 -20.93 -13.12 -8.41
C GLY A 6 -21.87 -12.07 -8.99
N ALA A 7 -22.17 -11.06 -8.17
CA ALA A 7 -23.02 -9.94 -8.54
C ALA A 7 -22.34 -8.99 -9.56
N PRO A 8 -23.11 -8.08 -10.20
CA PRO A 8 -22.57 -7.00 -11.01
C PRO A 8 -21.51 -6.20 -10.24
N ALA A 9 -20.35 -6.01 -10.87
CA ALA A 9 -19.21 -5.33 -10.25
C ALA A 9 -19.28 -3.79 -10.37
N LEU A 10 -20.02 -3.29 -11.34
CA LEU A 10 -20.17 -1.86 -11.61
C LEU A 10 -21.62 -1.40 -11.44
N SER A 11 -21.79 -0.24 -10.82
CA SER A 11 -23.07 0.46 -10.84
C SER A 11 -23.36 1.04 -12.24
N THR A 12 -24.61 1.32 -12.53
CA THR A 12 -25.03 1.96 -13.79
C THR A 12 -24.22 3.23 -14.07
N PHE A 13 -23.96 4.05 -13.06
CA PHE A 13 -23.15 5.26 -13.18
C PHE A 13 -21.70 4.94 -13.62
N ARG A 14 -21.09 3.91 -13.05
CA ARG A 14 -19.72 3.52 -13.42
C ARG A 14 -19.64 2.92 -14.81
N VAL A 15 -20.63 2.15 -15.21
CA VAL A 15 -20.75 1.64 -16.59
C VAL A 15 -20.87 2.80 -17.57
N GLN A 16 -21.74 3.77 -17.30
CA GLN A 16 -21.90 4.95 -18.14
C GLN A 16 -20.59 5.74 -18.28
N LYS A 17 -19.91 6.01 -17.17
CA LYS A 17 -18.60 6.70 -17.16
C LYS A 17 -17.55 5.95 -17.98
N LEU A 18 -17.53 4.62 -17.90
CA LEU A 18 -16.61 3.79 -18.67
C LEU A 18 -16.95 3.83 -20.16
N MET A 19 -18.24 3.79 -20.51
CA MET A 19 -18.70 3.94 -21.90
C MET A 19 -18.34 5.32 -22.49
N GLU A 20 -18.47 6.40 -21.71
CA GLU A 20 -18.00 7.74 -22.10
C GLU A 20 -16.49 7.76 -22.34
N ALA A 21 -15.69 7.09 -21.50
CA ALA A 21 -14.26 6.97 -21.70
C ALA A 21 -13.92 6.20 -22.98
N CYS A 22 -14.66 5.14 -23.32
CA CYS A 22 -14.50 4.41 -24.56
C CYS A 22 -14.81 5.30 -25.78
N VAL A 23 -15.87 6.10 -25.73
CA VAL A 23 -16.22 7.06 -26.80
C VAL A 23 -15.11 8.11 -26.97
N ASN A 24 -14.61 8.68 -25.88
CA ASN A 24 -13.52 9.67 -25.91
C ASN A 24 -12.21 9.08 -26.48
N ALA A 25 -12.00 7.78 -26.30
CA ALA A 25 -10.86 7.04 -26.86
C ALA A 25 -11.14 6.51 -28.29
N ALA A 26 -12.24 6.89 -28.93
CA ALA A 26 -12.67 6.44 -30.26
C ALA A 26 -12.72 4.90 -30.40
N LEU A 27 -13.12 4.19 -29.34
CA LEU A 27 -13.29 2.74 -29.33
C LEU A 27 -14.69 2.37 -29.79
N PRO A 28 -14.88 1.43 -30.75
CA PRO A 28 -16.20 1.02 -31.25
C PRO A 28 -16.90 0.04 -30.29
N VAL A 29 -16.98 0.40 -29.02
CA VAL A 29 -17.64 -0.37 -27.96
C VAL A 29 -19.10 0.02 -27.88
N ARG A 30 -20.00 -0.98 -27.94
CA ARG A 30 -21.44 -0.80 -27.90
C ARG A 30 -22.04 -0.99 -26.52
N GLN A 31 -21.52 -2.00 -25.80
CA GLN A 31 -22.00 -2.32 -24.45
C GLN A 31 -20.88 -2.96 -23.62
N ILE A 32 -20.92 -2.68 -22.33
CA ILE A 32 -20.06 -3.33 -21.33
C ILE A 32 -20.93 -3.84 -20.19
N TYR A 33 -20.81 -5.11 -19.88
CA TYR A 33 -21.30 -5.71 -18.63
C TYR A 33 -20.13 -6.17 -17.80
N ALA A 34 -20.20 -6.00 -16.48
CA ALA A 34 -19.13 -6.40 -15.57
C ALA A 34 -19.69 -7.09 -14.33
N GLU A 35 -19.09 -8.22 -13.96
CA GLU A 35 -19.46 -8.97 -12.76
C GLU A 35 -18.22 -9.39 -11.96
N TYR A 36 -18.40 -9.58 -10.67
CA TYR A 36 -17.39 -10.23 -9.85
C TYR A 36 -17.28 -11.70 -10.20
N VAL A 37 -16.06 -12.19 -10.23
CA VAL A 37 -15.77 -13.62 -10.35
C VAL A 37 -14.84 -14.02 -9.21
N HIS A 38 -15.24 -15.00 -8.44
CA HIS A 38 -14.47 -15.52 -7.34
C HIS A 38 -13.75 -16.80 -7.78
N LEU A 39 -12.50 -16.89 -7.41
CA LEU A 39 -11.62 -18.02 -7.70
C LEU A 39 -11.27 -18.70 -6.38
N ALA A 40 -11.51 -19.98 -6.27
CA ALA A 40 -11.20 -20.75 -5.08
C ALA A 40 -10.10 -21.77 -5.38
N ASP A 41 -8.95 -21.65 -4.73
CA ASP A 41 -7.93 -22.69 -4.65
C ASP A 41 -8.30 -23.64 -3.50
N LEU A 42 -8.50 -24.90 -3.82
CA LEU A 42 -8.97 -25.93 -2.90
C LEU A 42 -7.91 -27.01 -2.72
N SER A 43 -7.79 -27.53 -1.49
CA SER A 43 -6.99 -28.75 -1.23
C SER A 43 -7.66 -30.01 -1.75
N GLU A 44 -9.00 -30.05 -1.67
CA GLU A 44 -9.86 -31.15 -2.05
C GLU A 44 -11.19 -30.59 -2.58
N LEU A 45 -11.95 -31.40 -3.30
CA LEU A 45 -13.29 -31.02 -3.75
C LEU A 45 -14.20 -30.75 -2.54
N LEU A 46 -14.97 -29.68 -2.65
CA LEU A 46 -15.96 -29.32 -1.63
C LEU A 46 -17.15 -30.29 -1.68
N GLU A 47 -17.65 -30.68 -0.52
CA GLU A 47 -18.93 -31.37 -0.41
C GLU A 47 -20.10 -30.43 -0.75
N THR A 48 -21.26 -30.98 -1.07
CA THR A 48 -22.43 -30.21 -1.49
C THR A 48 -22.79 -29.10 -0.46
N ASN A 49 -22.70 -29.40 0.83
CA ASN A 49 -23.00 -28.41 1.88
C ASN A 49 -21.92 -27.35 2.02
N GLU A 50 -20.65 -27.73 1.93
CA GLU A 50 -19.50 -26.82 1.94
C GLU A 50 -19.58 -25.84 0.75
N ARG A 51 -19.89 -26.35 -0.42
CA ARG A 51 -20.09 -25.54 -1.62
C ARG A 51 -21.22 -24.53 -1.46
N LYS A 52 -22.38 -24.94 -0.99
CA LYS A 52 -23.51 -24.04 -0.70
C LYS A 52 -23.14 -22.98 0.33
N GLN A 53 -22.35 -23.32 1.33
CA GLN A 53 -21.87 -22.38 2.33
C GLN A 53 -20.89 -21.37 1.72
N LEU A 54 -19.96 -21.80 0.88
CA LEU A 54 -19.04 -20.93 0.17
C LEU A 54 -19.80 -19.96 -0.76
N GLU A 55 -20.74 -20.47 -1.56
CA GLU A 55 -21.60 -19.67 -2.43
C GLU A 55 -22.37 -18.60 -1.62
N LYS A 56 -22.90 -18.97 -0.45
CA LYS A 56 -23.60 -18.03 0.44
C LYS A 56 -22.68 -16.93 0.98
N ILE A 57 -21.46 -17.25 1.36
CA ILE A 57 -20.45 -16.27 1.82
C ILE A 57 -20.09 -15.30 0.69
N LEU A 58 -20.00 -15.80 -0.54
CA LEU A 58 -19.63 -15.03 -1.72
C LEU A 58 -20.81 -14.32 -2.39
N THR A 59 -22.03 -14.46 -1.86
CA THR A 59 -23.22 -13.78 -2.34
C THR A 59 -23.36 -12.42 -1.66
N TYR A 60 -23.07 -11.35 -2.36
CA TYR A 60 -23.18 -9.96 -1.91
C TYR A 60 -23.42 -9.04 -3.11
N GLY A 61 -23.80 -7.79 -2.84
CA GLY A 61 -24.14 -6.83 -3.89
C GLY A 61 -25.60 -6.97 -4.37
N PRO A 62 -25.98 -6.31 -5.46
CA PRO A 62 -27.33 -6.38 -5.98
C PRO A 62 -27.64 -7.77 -6.55
N ALA A 63 -28.79 -8.32 -6.17
CA ALA A 63 -29.30 -9.55 -6.79
C ALA A 63 -29.73 -9.26 -8.24
N ILE A 64 -29.33 -10.12 -9.15
CA ILE A 64 -29.76 -10.08 -10.55
C ILE A 64 -30.29 -11.44 -10.97
N GLU A 65 -31.18 -11.46 -11.97
CA GLU A 65 -31.58 -12.70 -12.60
C GLU A 65 -30.39 -13.33 -13.33
N ALA A 66 -30.35 -14.65 -13.31
CA ALA A 66 -29.32 -15.41 -14.04
C ALA A 66 -29.40 -15.09 -15.55
N HIS A 67 -28.31 -14.63 -16.12
CA HIS A 67 -28.21 -14.33 -17.53
C HIS A 67 -26.86 -14.80 -18.08
N THR A 68 -26.79 -14.94 -19.38
CA THR A 68 -25.54 -15.24 -20.10
C THR A 68 -25.01 -13.93 -20.69
N PRO A 69 -23.90 -13.38 -20.18
CA PRO A 69 -23.31 -12.18 -20.74
C PRO A 69 -22.90 -12.38 -22.20
N GLN A 70 -23.02 -11.32 -22.98
CA GLN A 70 -22.63 -11.27 -24.38
C GLN A 70 -21.35 -10.47 -24.57
N GLY A 71 -20.58 -10.77 -25.61
CA GLY A 71 -19.37 -10.05 -25.94
C GLY A 71 -18.08 -10.78 -25.61
N SER A 72 -16.95 -10.13 -25.86
CA SER A 72 -15.61 -10.66 -25.58
C SER A 72 -15.26 -10.54 -24.11
N LEU A 73 -14.74 -11.60 -23.52
CA LEU A 73 -14.29 -11.61 -22.12
C LEU A 73 -12.94 -10.89 -21.96
N LEU A 74 -12.89 -9.94 -21.02
CA LEU A 74 -11.67 -9.37 -20.47
C LEU A 74 -11.75 -9.52 -18.96
N PHE A 75 -10.94 -10.42 -18.40
CA PHE A 75 -10.97 -10.77 -16.99
C PHE A 75 -9.85 -10.06 -16.26
N VAL A 76 -10.20 -9.05 -15.48
CA VAL A 76 -9.28 -8.26 -14.65
C VAL A 76 -9.08 -8.96 -13.32
N THR A 77 -7.83 -9.26 -12.99
CA THR A 77 -7.45 -9.93 -11.74
C THR A 77 -6.28 -9.23 -11.10
N PRO A 78 -6.02 -9.43 -9.79
CA PRO A 78 -4.76 -9.02 -9.18
C PRO A 78 -3.55 -9.58 -9.93
N ARG A 79 -2.42 -8.92 -9.81
CA ARG A 79 -1.17 -9.40 -10.46
C ARG A 79 -0.74 -10.74 -9.89
N PRO A 80 -0.30 -11.69 -10.73
CA PRO A 80 0.32 -12.93 -10.28
C PRO A 80 1.49 -12.67 -9.35
N GLY A 81 1.67 -13.54 -8.34
CA GLY A 81 2.71 -13.40 -7.32
C GLY A 81 2.34 -12.47 -6.16
N THR A 82 1.15 -11.87 -6.18
CA THR A 82 0.61 -11.07 -5.06
C THR A 82 -0.61 -11.72 -4.44
N ILE A 83 -0.92 -11.36 -3.20
CA ILE A 83 -2.17 -11.71 -2.51
C ILE A 83 -2.92 -10.40 -2.29
N SER A 84 -4.13 -10.29 -2.84
CA SER A 84 -4.91 -9.08 -2.66
C SER A 84 -5.37 -8.91 -1.20
N PRO A 85 -5.58 -7.68 -0.69
CA PRO A 85 -6.15 -7.46 0.63
C PRO A 85 -7.53 -8.11 0.81
N TRP A 86 -8.32 -8.15 -0.28
CA TRP A 86 -9.60 -8.86 -0.30
C TRP A 86 -9.40 -10.37 -0.09
N SER A 87 -8.43 -10.97 -0.78
CA SER A 87 -8.11 -12.39 -0.71
C SER A 87 -7.82 -12.85 0.71
N SER A 88 -6.94 -12.13 1.42
CA SER A 88 -6.57 -12.47 2.80
C SER A 88 -7.79 -12.49 3.71
N LYS A 89 -8.64 -11.46 3.63
CA LYS A 89 -9.84 -11.36 4.47
C LYS A 89 -10.90 -12.39 4.08
N ALA A 90 -11.15 -12.61 2.80
CA ALA A 90 -12.14 -13.58 2.34
C ALA A 90 -11.75 -15.01 2.69
N THR A 91 -10.47 -15.35 2.57
CA THR A 91 -9.94 -16.65 2.96
C THR A 91 -10.08 -16.88 4.47
N ASP A 92 -9.74 -15.89 5.27
CA ASP A 92 -9.90 -15.92 6.73
C ASP A 92 -11.36 -16.14 7.14
N ILE A 93 -12.29 -15.44 6.50
CA ILE A 93 -13.74 -15.62 6.73
C ILE A 93 -14.18 -17.05 6.37
N ALA A 94 -13.72 -17.59 5.23
CA ALA A 94 -14.05 -18.95 4.82
C ALA A 94 -13.56 -19.98 5.85
N HIS A 95 -12.34 -19.83 6.36
CA HIS A 95 -11.80 -20.69 7.42
C HIS A 95 -12.60 -20.58 8.71
N ASN A 96 -12.96 -19.39 9.15
CA ASN A 96 -13.79 -19.15 10.33
C ASN A 96 -15.21 -19.71 10.20
N CYS A 97 -15.68 -19.89 8.95
CA CYS A 97 -16.93 -20.59 8.65
C CYS A 97 -16.77 -22.10 8.50
N GLY A 98 -15.61 -22.66 8.83
CA GLY A 98 -15.36 -24.12 8.79
C GLY A 98 -14.97 -24.68 7.42
N LEU A 99 -14.69 -23.84 6.42
CA LEU A 99 -14.29 -24.25 5.08
C LEU A 99 -12.77 -24.50 4.99
N GLY A 100 -12.24 -25.42 5.77
CA GLY A 100 -10.81 -25.72 5.85
C GLY A 100 -10.17 -26.26 4.55
N LYS A 101 -10.96 -26.75 3.61
CA LYS A 101 -10.50 -27.18 2.28
C LYS A 101 -10.16 -26.01 1.36
N VAL A 102 -10.61 -24.79 1.67
CA VAL A 102 -10.27 -23.57 0.93
C VAL A 102 -8.86 -23.14 1.30
N LYS A 103 -7.90 -23.25 0.40
CA LYS A 103 -6.54 -22.76 0.60
C LYS A 103 -6.47 -21.24 0.45
N ARG A 104 -7.13 -20.72 -0.57
CA ARG A 104 -7.15 -19.29 -0.88
C ARG A 104 -8.35 -18.94 -1.75
N LEU A 105 -8.99 -17.82 -1.42
CA LEU A 105 -9.95 -17.16 -2.28
C LEU A 105 -9.31 -15.96 -2.95
N GLU A 106 -9.64 -15.72 -4.20
CA GLU A 106 -9.27 -14.50 -4.91
C GLU A 106 -10.48 -13.99 -5.69
N ARG A 107 -10.49 -12.70 -6.03
CA ARG A 107 -11.59 -12.07 -6.77
C ARG A 107 -11.05 -11.27 -7.94
N GLY A 108 -11.68 -11.44 -9.09
CA GLY A 108 -11.49 -10.59 -10.25
C GLY A 108 -12.81 -9.96 -10.71
N VAL A 109 -12.72 -9.14 -11.75
CA VAL A 109 -13.87 -8.55 -12.45
C VAL A 109 -13.86 -9.04 -13.89
N ALA A 110 -14.91 -9.76 -14.28
CA ALA A 110 -15.11 -10.17 -15.65
C ALA A 110 -15.88 -9.08 -16.40
N TYR A 111 -15.24 -8.46 -17.37
CA TYR A 111 -15.86 -7.54 -18.32
C TYR A 111 -16.23 -8.30 -19.57
N TYR A 112 -17.47 -8.17 -19.97
CA TYR A 112 -17.97 -8.67 -21.26
C TYR A 112 -18.23 -7.45 -22.14
N VAL A 113 -17.47 -7.34 -23.23
CA VAL A 113 -17.46 -6.17 -24.08
C VAL A 113 -18.03 -6.51 -25.45
N GLU A 114 -19.14 -5.87 -25.79
CA GLU A 114 -19.70 -5.91 -27.12
C GLU A 114 -19.11 -4.77 -27.96
N SER A 115 -18.41 -5.11 -29.02
CA SER A 115 -17.76 -4.15 -29.90
C SER A 115 -17.67 -4.71 -31.32
N ASP A 116 -17.39 -3.84 -32.28
CA ASP A 116 -16.85 -4.27 -33.54
C ASP A 116 -15.44 -4.81 -33.38
N THR A 117 -14.85 -5.36 -34.44
CA THR A 117 -13.49 -5.88 -34.39
C THR A 117 -12.50 -4.78 -34.01
N LEU A 118 -11.82 -4.96 -32.88
CA LEU A 118 -10.82 -4.01 -32.38
C LEU A 118 -9.44 -4.30 -32.98
N THR A 119 -8.73 -3.26 -33.36
CA THR A 119 -7.30 -3.36 -33.69
C THR A 119 -6.49 -3.68 -32.43
N ALA A 120 -5.24 -4.10 -32.57
CA ALA A 120 -4.36 -4.38 -31.43
C ALA A 120 -4.16 -3.14 -30.54
N GLU A 121 -4.04 -1.96 -31.11
CA GLU A 121 -3.91 -0.70 -30.40
C GLU A 121 -5.20 -0.36 -29.61
N GLN A 122 -6.36 -0.52 -30.24
CA GLN A 122 -7.66 -0.32 -29.58
C GLN A 122 -7.86 -1.32 -28.44
N GLN A 123 -7.44 -2.59 -28.61
CA GLN A 123 -7.51 -3.57 -27.52
C GLN A 123 -6.61 -3.15 -26.34
N GLN A 124 -5.41 -2.64 -26.62
CA GLN A 124 -4.51 -2.17 -25.56
C GLN A 124 -5.08 -0.94 -24.84
N THR A 125 -5.65 -0.01 -25.58
CA THR A 125 -6.34 1.17 -25.03
C THR A 125 -7.53 0.75 -24.16
N LEU A 126 -8.37 -0.16 -24.64
CA LEU A 126 -9.50 -0.68 -23.86
C LEU A 126 -9.03 -1.34 -22.57
N LYS A 127 -8.01 -2.22 -22.62
CA LYS A 127 -7.44 -2.83 -21.42
C LYS A 127 -6.97 -1.77 -20.43
N GLY A 128 -6.32 -0.71 -20.90
CA GLY A 128 -5.87 0.41 -20.07
C GLY A 128 -7.01 1.16 -19.34
N LEU A 129 -8.23 1.17 -19.92
CA LEU A 129 -9.41 1.74 -19.26
C LEU A 129 -10.06 0.83 -18.23
N LEU A 130 -9.81 -0.49 -18.30
CA LEU A 130 -10.48 -1.49 -17.47
C LEU A 130 -9.68 -1.88 -16.21
N HIS A 131 -8.38 -1.67 -16.18
CA HIS A 131 -7.54 -2.14 -15.08
C HIS A 131 -6.47 -1.13 -14.65
N ASP A 132 -6.06 -1.20 -13.41
CA ASP A 132 -4.86 -0.52 -12.91
C ASP A 132 -3.64 -1.42 -13.15
N ARG A 133 -2.82 -1.05 -14.14
CA ARG A 133 -1.61 -1.80 -14.53
C ARG A 133 -0.59 -1.98 -13.41
N MET A 134 -0.68 -1.22 -12.32
CA MET A 134 0.24 -1.33 -11.18
C MET A 134 -0.08 -2.53 -10.31
N VAL A 135 -1.35 -2.88 -10.18
CA VAL A 135 -1.82 -3.90 -9.23
C VAL A 135 -2.66 -5.00 -9.88
N GLU A 136 -3.02 -4.85 -11.16
CA GLU A 136 -3.91 -5.75 -11.89
C GLU A 136 -3.33 -6.19 -13.22
N VAL A 137 -3.89 -7.27 -13.77
CA VAL A 137 -3.64 -7.77 -15.13
C VAL A 137 -4.96 -8.14 -15.79
N VAL A 138 -4.98 -8.12 -17.12
CA VAL A 138 -6.14 -8.52 -17.92
C VAL A 138 -5.88 -9.87 -18.57
N LEU A 139 -6.70 -10.85 -18.27
CA LEU A 139 -6.73 -12.18 -18.87
C LEU A 139 -7.90 -12.28 -19.87
N ASP A 140 -7.80 -13.17 -20.82
CA ASP A 140 -8.83 -13.40 -21.86
C ASP A 140 -9.62 -14.70 -21.62
N ASP A 141 -9.26 -15.45 -20.56
CA ASP A 141 -9.88 -16.72 -20.17
C ASP A 141 -9.76 -16.88 -18.64
N PHE A 142 -10.82 -17.42 -18.03
CA PHE A 142 -10.84 -17.73 -16.60
C PHE A 142 -9.80 -18.79 -16.22
N ALA A 143 -9.54 -19.77 -17.07
CA ALA A 143 -8.57 -20.83 -16.81
C ALA A 143 -7.14 -20.26 -16.65
N LYS A 144 -6.82 -19.15 -17.31
CA LYS A 144 -5.52 -18.48 -17.16
C LYS A 144 -5.30 -17.90 -15.76
N ALA A 145 -6.36 -17.70 -14.99
CA ALA A 145 -6.26 -17.21 -13.61
C ALA A 145 -5.65 -18.21 -12.63
N ASP A 146 -5.47 -19.48 -13.03
CA ASP A 146 -4.73 -20.47 -12.24
C ASP A 146 -3.31 -20.00 -11.85
N VAL A 147 -2.74 -19.11 -12.65
CA VAL A 147 -1.44 -18.47 -12.37
C VAL A 147 -1.41 -17.70 -11.03
N LEU A 148 -2.55 -17.22 -10.55
CA LEU A 148 -2.66 -16.50 -9.26
C LEU A 148 -2.32 -17.40 -8.06
N PHE A 149 -2.52 -18.70 -8.19
CA PHE A 149 -2.33 -19.69 -7.13
C PHE A 149 -1.01 -20.45 -7.25
N LYS A 150 -0.25 -20.21 -8.32
CA LYS A 150 1.08 -20.80 -8.47
C LYS A 150 2.03 -20.23 -7.43
N ARG A 151 2.73 -21.11 -6.74
CA ARG A 151 3.83 -20.77 -5.85
C ARG A 151 5.14 -20.87 -6.61
N THR A 152 5.98 -19.88 -6.42
CA THR A 152 7.36 -19.92 -6.90
C THR A 152 8.24 -20.31 -5.72
N GLU A 153 9.13 -21.25 -5.93
CA GLU A 153 10.14 -21.57 -4.91
C GLU A 153 11.04 -20.37 -4.67
N PRO A 154 11.40 -20.10 -3.41
CA PRO A 154 12.34 -19.02 -3.09
C PRO A 154 13.67 -19.22 -3.83
N ALA A 155 14.25 -18.14 -4.30
CA ALA A 155 15.62 -18.18 -4.82
C ALA A 155 16.60 -18.58 -3.68
N PRO A 156 17.67 -19.33 -3.99
CA PRO A 156 18.67 -19.66 -2.99
C PRO A 156 19.39 -18.39 -2.51
N PHE A 157 19.76 -18.38 -1.23
CA PHE A 157 20.56 -17.29 -0.68
C PHE A 157 21.88 -17.12 -1.43
N LYS A 158 22.25 -15.87 -1.66
CA LYS A 158 23.60 -15.52 -2.14
C LYS A 158 24.47 -15.19 -0.93
N SER A 159 25.60 -15.87 -0.80
CA SER A 159 26.56 -15.62 0.28
C SER A 159 27.64 -14.65 -0.20
N VAL A 160 27.98 -13.66 0.64
CA VAL A 160 29.07 -12.71 0.40
C VAL A 160 30.29 -13.14 1.21
N ASN A 161 31.41 -13.41 0.55
CA ASN A 161 32.56 -14.12 1.15
C ASN A 161 33.43 -13.21 2.03
N VAL A 162 32.87 -12.71 3.12
CA VAL A 162 33.56 -11.82 4.08
C VAL A 162 34.69 -12.53 4.82
N LEU A 163 34.57 -13.83 5.11
CA LEU A 163 35.64 -14.54 5.83
C LEU A 163 36.94 -14.66 5.04
N ALA A 164 36.87 -14.79 3.72
CA ALA A 164 38.07 -14.94 2.90
C ALA A 164 38.54 -13.60 2.31
N GLU A 165 37.64 -12.70 1.94
CA GLU A 165 37.95 -11.47 1.21
C GLU A 165 37.82 -10.20 2.08
N GLY A 166 37.34 -10.35 3.30
CA GLY A 166 37.21 -9.25 4.26
C GLY A 166 36.31 -8.11 3.76
N ARG A 167 36.74 -6.90 4.03
CA ARG A 167 36.07 -5.65 3.69
C ARG A 167 35.72 -5.55 2.19
N ARG A 168 36.64 -6.00 1.31
CA ARG A 168 36.46 -5.91 -0.13
C ARG A 168 35.18 -6.61 -0.62
N ALA A 169 34.84 -7.76 -0.04
CA ALA A 169 33.64 -8.50 -0.40
C ALA A 169 32.37 -7.65 -0.15
N LEU A 170 32.34 -6.91 0.97
CA LEU A 170 31.22 -6.02 1.30
C LEU A 170 31.20 -4.75 0.46
N GLU A 171 32.34 -4.18 0.10
CA GLU A 171 32.41 -3.03 -0.80
C GLU A 171 31.83 -3.36 -2.19
N VAL A 172 32.17 -4.54 -2.72
CA VAL A 172 31.60 -5.03 -3.99
C VAL A 172 30.11 -5.26 -3.85
N ALA A 173 29.66 -5.96 -2.80
CA ALA A 173 28.26 -6.23 -2.56
C ALA A 173 27.46 -4.93 -2.32
N ASN A 174 28.06 -3.93 -1.67
CA ASN A 174 27.46 -2.61 -1.45
C ASN A 174 27.07 -1.92 -2.78
N VAL A 175 27.93 -2.00 -3.77
CA VAL A 175 27.69 -1.44 -5.12
C VAL A 175 26.72 -2.30 -5.90
N GLU A 176 26.95 -3.61 -6.00
CA GLU A 176 26.16 -4.53 -6.82
C GLU A 176 24.71 -4.67 -6.35
N MET A 177 24.49 -4.64 -5.03
CA MET A 177 23.18 -4.78 -4.42
C MET A 177 22.52 -3.42 -4.11
N GLY A 178 23.23 -2.30 -4.30
CA GLY A 178 22.71 -0.96 -4.00
C GLY A 178 22.38 -0.74 -2.53
N LEU A 179 23.22 -1.24 -1.60
CA LEU A 179 22.93 -1.21 -0.17
C LEU A 179 23.12 0.17 0.46
N ALA A 180 23.90 1.04 -0.17
CA ALA A 180 24.23 2.40 0.34
C ALA A 180 24.80 2.40 1.77
N LEU A 181 25.66 1.41 2.08
CA LEU A 181 26.35 1.33 3.35
C LEU A 181 27.46 2.38 3.45
N ALA A 182 27.57 3.01 4.61
CA ALA A 182 28.67 3.88 4.96
C ALA A 182 29.92 3.07 5.37
N GLU A 183 31.09 3.73 5.39
CA GLU A 183 32.39 3.10 5.69
C GLU A 183 32.39 2.41 7.07
N ASP A 184 31.89 3.08 8.08
CA ASP A 184 31.76 2.57 9.44
C ASP A 184 30.78 1.38 9.56
N GLU A 185 29.75 1.35 8.72
CA GLU A 185 28.81 0.24 8.65
C GLU A 185 29.42 -0.98 8.00
N ILE A 186 30.25 -0.80 6.98
CA ILE A 186 31.02 -1.88 6.37
C ILE A 186 31.96 -2.47 7.39
N ASP A 187 32.72 -1.64 8.12
CA ASP A 187 33.63 -2.10 9.19
C ASP A 187 32.90 -2.87 10.27
N TYR A 188 31.76 -2.35 10.74
CA TYR A 188 30.90 -3.03 11.69
C TYR A 188 30.45 -4.43 11.23
N LEU A 189 30.02 -4.53 9.98
CA LEU A 189 29.59 -5.81 9.41
C LEU A 189 30.76 -6.80 9.27
N VAL A 190 31.93 -6.36 8.81
CA VAL A 190 33.12 -7.22 8.73
C VAL A 190 33.47 -7.77 10.11
N GLU A 191 33.61 -6.90 11.12
CA GLU A 191 33.96 -7.31 12.48
C GLU A 191 32.96 -8.35 13.03
N ASN A 192 31.67 -8.08 12.87
CA ASN A 192 30.64 -8.96 13.41
C ASN A 192 30.57 -10.31 12.69
N PHE A 193 30.65 -10.36 11.36
CA PHE A 193 30.60 -11.64 10.62
C PHE A 193 31.87 -12.46 10.82
N VAL A 194 33.04 -11.84 10.97
CA VAL A 194 34.27 -12.51 11.39
C VAL A 194 34.12 -13.09 12.78
N ARG A 195 33.58 -12.33 13.75
CA ARG A 195 33.32 -12.81 15.12
C ARG A 195 32.32 -13.97 15.13
N LEU A 196 31.29 -13.95 14.27
CA LEU A 196 30.33 -15.04 14.12
C LEU A 196 30.88 -16.25 13.38
N ASN A 197 32.09 -16.14 12.80
CA ASN A 197 32.75 -17.16 11.99
C ASN A 197 31.87 -17.72 10.87
N ARG A 198 31.13 -16.83 10.20
CA ARG A 198 30.32 -17.17 9.03
C ARG A 198 30.20 -15.98 8.08
N ASN A 199 29.87 -16.28 6.83
CA ASN A 199 29.59 -15.27 5.83
C ASN A 199 28.14 -14.74 5.98
N PRO A 200 27.88 -13.44 5.68
CA PRO A 200 26.53 -12.92 5.52
C PRO A 200 25.87 -13.44 4.23
N ASN A 201 24.55 -13.52 4.25
CA ASN A 201 23.78 -13.67 3.02
C ASN A 201 23.17 -12.33 2.54
N ASP A 202 22.70 -12.33 1.32
CA ASP A 202 22.10 -11.16 0.65
C ASP A 202 20.94 -10.56 1.45
N ILE A 203 20.09 -11.40 2.05
CA ILE A 203 18.93 -10.93 2.84
C ILE A 203 19.41 -10.23 4.11
N GLU A 204 20.39 -10.78 4.82
CA GLU A 204 20.94 -10.14 6.04
C GLU A 204 21.54 -8.77 5.73
N LEU A 205 22.28 -8.65 4.63
CA LEU A 205 22.85 -7.38 4.20
C LEU A 205 21.76 -6.38 3.80
N MET A 206 20.73 -6.83 3.09
CA MET A 206 19.60 -5.99 2.70
C MET A 206 18.80 -5.53 3.93
N MET A 207 18.54 -6.42 4.88
CA MET A 207 17.86 -6.06 6.14
C MET A 207 18.66 -5.04 6.95
N PHE A 208 19.97 -5.22 7.04
CA PHE A 208 20.84 -4.26 7.72
C PHE A 208 20.82 -2.89 7.02
N ALA A 209 20.95 -2.87 5.70
CA ALA A 209 20.90 -1.65 4.90
C ALA A 209 19.57 -0.91 5.07
N GLN A 210 18.44 -1.62 5.06
CA GLN A 210 17.13 -1.03 5.28
C GLN A 210 16.97 -0.46 6.70
N ALA A 211 17.38 -1.20 7.74
CA ALA A 211 17.32 -0.75 9.12
C ALA A 211 18.21 0.48 9.40
N ASN A 212 19.28 0.64 8.62
CA ASN A 212 20.22 1.77 8.74
C ASN A 212 20.05 2.82 7.63
N SER A 213 18.96 2.75 6.84
CA SER A 213 18.68 3.72 5.77
C SER A 213 18.38 5.12 6.31
N GLU A 214 18.40 6.10 5.43
CA GLU A 214 18.00 7.48 5.76
C GLU A 214 16.57 7.53 6.33
N HIS A 215 15.67 6.73 5.79
CA HIS A 215 14.28 6.62 6.28
C HIS A 215 14.21 6.24 7.77
N CYS A 216 15.06 5.33 8.24
CA CYS A 216 15.04 4.84 9.62
C CYS A 216 15.95 5.63 10.55
N ARG A 217 17.15 6.03 10.09
CA ARG A 217 18.19 6.65 10.92
C ARG A 217 18.44 8.12 10.69
N HIS A 218 17.91 8.68 9.63
CA HIS A 218 18.11 10.09 9.27
C HIS A 218 19.60 10.51 9.25
N LYS A 219 20.45 9.73 8.61
CA LYS A 219 21.90 9.93 8.59
C LYS A 219 22.28 11.31 8.06
N ILE A 220 21.69 11.73 6.93
CA ILE A 220 21.95 13.03 6.30
C ILE A 220 21.38 14.17 7.18
N PHE A 221 20.14 14.03 7.68
CA PHE A 221 19.50 15.03 8.52
C PHE A 221 20.18 15.23 9.87
N ASN A 222 20.84 14.17 10.40
CA ASN A 222 21.60 14.24 11.65
C ASN A 222 23.10 14.52 11.44
N ALA A 223 23.58 14.51 10.19
CA ALA A 223 25.01 14.70 9.90
C ALA A 223 25.51 16.08 10.33
N ASP A 224 26.77 16.17 10.71
CA ASP A 224 27.48 17.42 10.88
C ASP A 224 27.84 17.99 9.50
N TRP A 225 27.75 19.32 9.37
CA TRP A 225 27.96 20.02 8.12
C TRP A 225 29.23 20.84 8.15
N THR A 226 29.94 20.84 7.03
CA THR A 226 31.03 21.75 6.76
C THR A 226 30.74 22.46 5.44
N ILE A 227 30.59 23.80 5.49
CA ILE A 227 30.32 24.64 4.32
C ILE A 227 31.52 25.55 4.14
N ASP A 228 32.14 25.48 2.96
CA ASP A 228 33.34 26.27 2.60
C ASP A 228 34.49 26.14 3.63
N GLY A 229 34.64 24.98 4.26
CA GLY A 229 35.64 24.69 5.27
C GLY A 229 35.26 25.06 6.69
N GLU A 230 34.10 25.64 6.92
CA GLU A 230 33.58 26.02 8.23
C GLU A 230 32.53 25.01 8.75
N ALA A 231 32.78 24.44 9.93
CA ALA A 231 31.85 23.55 10.60
C ALA A 231 30.57 24.31 11.02
N GLN A 232 29.42 23.75 10.68
CA GLN A 232 28.13 24.35 11.05
C GLN A 232 27.68 23.87 12.43
N PRO A 233 27.06 24.77 13.23
CA PRO A 233 26.75 24.47 14.64
C PRO A 233 25.54 23.50 14.81
N LYS A 234 24.70 23.32 13.78
CA LYS A 234 23.48 22.54 13.84
C LYS A 234 23.34 21.64 12.62
N SER A 235 22.98 20.37 12.85
CA SER A 235 22.48 19.48 11.81
C SER A 235 21.12 19.99 11.29
N LEU A 236 20.66 19.50 10.15
CA LEU A 236 19.32 19.81 9.61
C LEU A 236 18.22 19.50 10.63
N PHE A 237 18.33 18.35 11.31
CA PHE A 237 17.36 17.96 12.32
C PHE A 237 17.34 18.91 13.52
N LYS A 238 18.51 19.37 13.98
CA LYS A 238 18.61 20.40 15.02
C LYS A 238 18.02 21.75 14.58
N MET A 239 18.15 22.12 13.28
CA MET A 239 17.51 23.32 12.74
C MET A 239 15.98 23.21 12.78
N ILE A 240 15.42 22.04 12.44
CA ILE A 240 13.97 21.78 12.54
C ILE A 240 13.50 21.89 13.99
N LYS A 241 14.21 21.24 14.92
CA LYS A 241 13.90 21.28 16.36
C LYS A 241 14.01 22.65 16.97
N ASN A 242 14.79 23.54 16.39
CA ASN A 242 14.99 24.90 16.90
C ASN A 242 13.66 25.69 17.03
N THR A 243 12.69 25.45 16.19
CA THR A 243 11.35 26.06 16.31
C THR A 243 10.69 25.66 17.63
N PHE A 244 10.71 24.39 17.97
CA PHE A 244 10.16 23.89 19.23
C PHE A 244 10.98 24.38 20.45
N GLU A 245 12.31 24.38 20.35
CA GLU A 245 13.18 24.84 21.43
C GLU A 245 12.99 26.32 21.74
N THR A 246 12.69 27.13 20.73
CA THR A 246 12.47 28.58 20.86
C THR A 246 11.05 28.93 21.32
N THR A 247 10.05 28.13 20.90
CA THR A 247 8.63 28.38 21.19
C THR A 247 7.95 27.08 21.61
N PRO A 248 8.23 26.56 22.83
CA PRO A 248 7.70 25.30 23.31
C PRO A 248 6.27 25.41 23.86
N ASP A 249 5.73 26.62 24.00
CA ASP A 249 4.44 26.87 24.63
C ASP A 249 3.32 26.10 23.93
N HIS A 250 2.42 25.52 24.73
CA HIS A 250 1.30 24.71 24.29
C HIS A 250 1.67 23.38 23.59
N VAL A 251 2.94 22.98 23.59
CA VAL A 251 3.38 21.68 23.11
C VAL A 251 3.63 20.74 24.28
N LEU A 252 2.81 19.73 24.45
CA LEU A 252 2.90 18.76 25.54
C LEU A 252 3.94 17.67 25.27
N SER A 253 4.08 17.28 24.03
CA SER A 253 5.08 16.29 23.60
C SER A 253 5.45 16.52 22.12
N ALA A 254 6.75 16.57 21.85
CA ALA A 254 7.28 16.57 20.48
C ALA A 254 8.61 15.79 20.44
N TYR A 255 8.89 15.13 19.31
CA TYR A 255 10.11 14.35 19.05
C TYR A 255 10.40 13.20 20.03
N LYS A 256 9.38 12.69 20.71
CA LYS A 256 9.51 11.63 21.74
C LYS A 256 8.65 10.41 21.46
N ASP A 257 7.63 10.55 20.61
CA ASP A 257 6.67 9.50 20.29
C ASP A 257 6.28 9.60 18.79
N ASN A 258 5.40 8.73 18.35
CA ASN A 258 4.97 8.62 16.94
C ASN A 258 4.20 9.85 16.43
N ALA A 259 3.63 10.63 17.33
CA ALA A 259 2.96 11.89 17.01
C ALA A 259 3.30 12.98 18.03
N ALA A 260 3.18 14.24 17.64
CA ALA A 260 3.22 15.35 18.56
C ALA A 260 1.87 15.53 19.28
N VAL A 261 1.91 16.05 20.51
CA VAL A 261 0.72 16.36 21.30
C VAL A 261 0.73 17.84 21.66
N MET A 262 -0.33 18.52 21.27
CA MET A 262 -0.54 19.94 21.59
C MET A 262 -1.65 20.08 22.64
N GLU A 263 -1.55 21.14 23.44
CA GLU A 263 -2.58 21.52 24.38
C GLU A 263 -3.87 21.90 23.65
N GLY A 264 -4.98 21.31 24.06
CA GLY A 264 -6.29 21.59 23.51
C GLY A 264 -7.21 22.23 24.53
N SER A 265 -8.38 22.67 24.10
CA SER A 265 -9.37 23.30 24.94
C SER A 265 -10.10 22.29 25.82
N VAL A 266 -10.70 22.78 26.90
CA VAL A 266 -11.67 21.99 27.69
C VAL A 266 -12.94 21.82 26.87
N ALA A 267 -13.33 20.57 26.60
CA ALA A 267 -14.48 20.24 25.77
C ALA A 267 -15.23 19.00 26.30
N GLY A 268 -16.49 18.93 25.96
CA GLY A 268 -17.32 17.76 26.27
C GLY A 268 -17.16 16.65 25.25
N ARG A 269 -16.94 15.44 25.71
CA ARG A 269 -16.95 14.22 24.89
C ARG A 269 -18.05 13.26 25.34
N PHE A 270 -18.73 12.68 24.38
CA PHE A 270 -19.72 11.64 24.63
C PHE A 270 -19.11 10.27 24.38
N PHE A 271 -18.87 9.48 25.43
CA PHE A 271 -18.32 8.13 25.34
C PHE A 271 -18.75 7.29 26.56
N PRO A 272 -18.62 5.94 26.48
CA PRO A 272 -18.96 5.07 27.58
C PRO A 272 -17.93 5.14 28.71
N ASP A 273 -18.41 5.07 29.94
CA ASP A 273 -17.58 4.79 31.10
C ASP A 273 -17.12 3.30 31.12
N PRO A 274 -16.29 2.88 32.10
CA PRO A 274 -15.88 1.48 32.24
C PRO A 274 -17.01 0.46 32.35
N ASN A 275 -18.22 0.91 32.75
CA ASN A 275 -19.41 0.08 32.89
C ASN A 275 -20.27 0.05 31.60
N GLY A 276 -19.85 0.73 30.57
CA GLY A 276 -20.53 0.81 29.28
C GLY A 276 -21.65 1.85 29.21
N VAL A 277 -21.80 2.71 30.23
CA VAL A 277 -22.81 3.77 30.24
C VAL A 277 -22.30 5.01 29.51
N TYR A 278 -23.00 5.41 28.47
CA TYR A 278 -22.65 6.60 27.68
C TYR A 278 -23.08 7.88 28.40
N SER A 279 -22.15 8.79 28.55
CA SER A 279 -22.39 10.11 29.15
C SER A 279 -21.40 11.16 28.60
N TYR A 280 -21.70 12.44 28.87
CA TYR A 280 -20.77 13.52 28.56
C TYR A 280 -19.72 13.66 29.67
N HIS A 281 -18.46 13.66 29.25
CA HIS A 281 -17.32 13.92 30.11
C HIS A 281 -16.65 15.21 29.65
N THR A 282 -16.47 16.17 30.57
CA THR A 282 -15.80 17.45 30.28
C THR A 282 -14.35 17.38 30.79
N GLU A 283 -13.39 17.50 29.90
CA GLU A 283 -11.97 17.38 30.22
C GLU A 283 -11.10 18.19 29.23
N PRO A 284 -9.83 18.47 29.56
CA PRO A 284 -8.88 18.99 28.56
C PRO A 284 -8.73 18.02 27.39
N MET A 285 -9.03 18.49 26.19
CA MET A 285 -8.98 17.70 24.97
C MET A 285 -7.74 18.05 24.16
N HIS A 286 -6.63 17.36 24.43
CA HIS A 286 -5.38 17.56 23.70
C HIS A 286 -5.51 17.06 22.27
N VAL A 287 -4.73 17.69 21.38
CA VAL A 287 -4.73 17.40 19.93
C VAL A 287 -3.44 16.71 19.57
N LEU A 288 -3.55 15.51 18.98
CA LEU A 288 -2.42 14.86 18.35
C LEU A 288 -2.27 15.39 16.91
N MET A 289 -1.03 15.50 16.48
CA MET A 289 -0.70 15.85 15.10
C MET A 289 0.37 14.91 14.57
N LYS A 290 0.06 14.22 13.49
CA LYS A 290 0.97 13.38 12.72
C LYS A 290 0.92 13.82 11.26
N VAL A 291 2.07 13.92 10.63
CA VAL A 291 2.19 14.21 9.20
C VAL A 291 3.00 13.11 8.52
N GLU A 292 2.70 12.87 7.25
CA GLU A 292 3.35 11.87 6.44
C GLU A 292 3.62 12.43 5.04
N THR A 293 4.82 12.19 4.50
CA THR A 293 5.14 12.55 3.12
C THR A 293 4.92 11.34 2.22
N HIS A 294 3.94 11.42 1.32
CA HIS A 294 3.55 10.31 0.45
C HIS A 294 3.42 10.71 -1.02
N ASN A 295 4.21 11.70 -1.43
CA ASN A 295 4.15 12.27 -2.77
C ASN A 295 4.60 11.28 -3.85
N HIS A 296 5.69 10.54 -3.69
CA HIS A 296 6.15 9.57 -4.69
C HIS A 296 5.17 8.40 -4.88
N PRO A 297 4.76 7.67 -3.84
CA PRO A 297 3.74 6.63 -4.00
C PRO A 297 2.44 7.15 -4.59
N THR A 298 2.00 8.35 -4.20
CA THR A 298 0.79 8.98 -4.74
C THR A 298 0.95 9.40 -6.21
N ALA A 299 2.14 9.83 -6.63
CA ALA A 299 2.41 10.15 -8.03
C ALA A 299 2.43 8.91 -8.93
N ILE A 300 2.93 7.79 -8.41
CA ILE A 300 3.02 6.52 -9.15
C ILE A 300 1.64 5.85 -9.25
N SER A 301 0.91 5.80 -8.14
CA SER A 301 -0.40 5.17 -8.02
C SER A 301 -1.30 6.03 -7.12
N PRO A 302 -2.06 6.99 -7.68
CA PRO A 302 -2.70 8.07 -6.93
C PRO A 302 -3.60 7.61 -5.78
N TYR A 303 -4.48 6.64 -6.02
CA TYR A 303 -5.41 6.17 -4.98
C TYR A 303 -4.74 5.26 -3.95
N PRO A 304 -4.06 4.17 -4.33
CA PRO A 304 -3.38 3.30 -3.37
C PRO A 304 -2.25 4.01 -2.61
N GLY A 305 -1.51 4.90 -3.28
CA GLY A 305 -0.44 5.67 -2.67
C GLY A 305 -0.95 6.62 -1.59
N ALA A 306 -2.00 7.39 -1.88
CA ALA A 306 -2.64 8.28 -0.90
C ALA A 306 -3.26 7.49 0.27
N ALA A 307 -3.91 6.36 -0.01
CA ALA A 307 -4.49 5.49 1.03
C ALA A 307 -3.42 4.92 1.97
N THR A 308 -2.23 4.57 1.45
CA THR A 308 -1.11 4.07 2.26
C THR A 308 -0.57 5.17 3.19
N GLY A 309 -0.45 6.42 2.71
CA GLY A 309 -0.06 7.57 3.53
C GLY A 309 -1.03 7.79 4.68
N SER A 310 -2.32 7.88 4.38
CA SER A 310 -3.37 8.01 5.39
C SER A 310 -3.36 6.85 6.40
N GLY A 311 -3.14 5.62 5.94
CA GLY A 311 -3.01 4.45 6.80
C GLY A 311 -1.81 4.55 7.75
N GLY A 312 -0.68 5.13 7.30
CA GLY A 312 0.50 5.40 8.11
C GLY A 312 0.23 6.39 9.23
N GLU A 313 -0.42 7.49 8.92
CA GLU A 313 -0.84 8.50 9.91
C GLU A 313 -1.74 7.90 10.99
N ILE A 314 -2.75 7.12 10.60
CA ILE A 314 -3.67 6.47 11.54
C ILE A 314 -2.93 5.49 12.46
N ARG A 315 -1.97 4.72 11.92
CA ARG A 315 -1.17 3.78 12.73
C ARG A 315 -0.36 4.50 13.79
N ASP A 316 0.31 5.58 13.41
CA ASP A 316 1.16 6.33 14.31
C ASP A 316 0.37 7.05 15.40
N GLU A 317 -0.76 7.67 15.04
CA GLU A 317 -1.66 8.23 16.04
C GLU A 317 -2.19 7.17 17.01
N GLY A 318 -2.59 6.00 16.50
CA GLY A 318 -3.07 4.89 17.31
C GLY A 318 -2.00 4.28 18.23
N ALA A 319 -0.73 4.38 17.85
CA ALA A 319 0.41 3.89 18.62
C ALA A 319 0.94 4.90 19.66
N THR A 320 0.57 6.19 19.56
CA THR A 320 1.07 7.24 20.45
C THR A 320 0.49 7.11 21.86
N GLY A 321 1.37 6.92 22.85
CA GLY A 321 0.98 6.78 24.27
C GLY A 321 -0.06 5.67 24.49
N ARG A 322 -1.28 6.04 24.91
CA ARG A 322 -2.43 5.13 25.05
C ARG A 322 -3.27 5.02 23.76
N GLY A 323 -2.80 5.62 22.70
CA GLY A 323 -3.50 5.72 21.45
C GLY A 323 -4.47 6.91 21.36
N SER A 324 -4.81 7.26 20.15
CA SER A 324 -5.77 8.32 19.85
C SER A 324 -6.91 7.82 18.97
N LYS A 325 -7.84 8.71 18.70
CA LYS A 325 -8.92 8.47 17.73
C LYS A 325 -8.79 9.50 16.63
N PRO A 326 -8.40 9.11 15.39
CA PRO A 326 -8.36 10.01 14.25
C PRO A 326 -9.69 10.74 14.07
N LYS A 327 -9.64 12.07 13.92
CA LYS A 327 -10.83 12.92 13.81
C LYS A 327 -10.89 13.71 12.52
N ALA A 328 -9.73 14.09 12.00
CA ALA A 328 -9.61 14.84 10.78
C ALA A 328 -8.37 14.39 10.01
N GLY A 329 -8.47 14.39 8.69
CA GLY A 329 -7.34 14.21 7.78
C GLY A 329 -7.15 15.49 6.97
N LEU A 330 -5.89 15.87 6.77
CA LEU A 330 -5.49 16.99 5.93
C LEU A 330 -4.70 16.45 4.74
N THR A 331 -4.92 17.02 3.57
CA THR A 331 -4.12 16.73 2.38
C THR A 331 -3.47 18.00 1.89
N GLY A 332 -2.14 18.00 1.79
CA GLY A 332 -1.35 19.11 1.28
C GLY A 332 -0.59 18.69 0.02
N LEU A 333 -0.54 19.58 -0.96
CA LEU A 333 0.24 19.41 -2.18
C LEU A 333 1.15 20.61 -2.35
N SER A 334 2.44 20.34 -2.59
CA SER A 334 3.38 21.40 -2.98
C SER A 334 3.27 21.65 -4.47
N VAL A 335 3.04 22.90 -4.84
CA VAL A 335 2.96 23.34 -6.24
C VAL A 335 3.91 24.51 -6.46
N SER A 336 4.49 24.61 -7.67
CA SER A 336 5.46 25.65 -8.00
C SER A 336 4.81 26.95 -8.46
N ASN A 337 3.77 26.85 -9.28
CA ASN A 337 3.14 28.00 -9.92
C ASN A 337 1.63 27.95 -9.75
N LEU A 338 1.08 28.79 -8.87
CA LEU A 338 -0.35 28.85 -8.60
C LEU A 338 -1.12 29.63 -9.67
N LYS A 339 -0.45 30.61 -10.32
CA LYS A 339 -1.03 31.49 -11.35
C LYS A 339 -2.36 32.12 -10.90
N ILE A 340 -2.38 32.59 -9.66
CA ILE A 340 -3.60 33.19 -9.07
C ILE A 340 -3.92 34.48 -9.81
N PRO A 341 -5.12 34.63 -10.41
CA PRO A 341 -5.49 35.86 -11.10
C PRO A 341 -5.35 37.09 -10.23
N GLY A 342 -4.61 38.08 -10.71
CA GLY A 342 -4.33 39.33 -9.97
C GLY A 342 -3.25 39.24 -8.88
N PHE A 343 -2.65 38.04 -8.70
CA PHE A 343 -1.58 37.81 -7.71
C PHE A 343 -0.47 36.90 -8.27
N VAL A 344 -0.03 37.15 -9.48
CA VAL A 344 1.06 36.39 -10.13
C VAL A 344 2.40 36.83 -9.50
N GLN A 345 3.19 35.85 -9.08
CA GLN A 345 4.48 36.09 -8.46
C GLN A 345 5.59 36.24 -9.51
N PRO A 346 6.72 36.94 -9.19
CA PRO A 346 7.80 37.15 -10.16
C PRO A 346 8.45 35.89 -10.75
N TRP A 347 8.33 34.74 -10.05
CA TRP A 347 8.90 33.47 -10.48
C TRP A 347 7.91 32.60 -11.26
N GLU A 348 6.71 33.02 -11.47
CA GLU A 348 5.68 32.29 -12.23
C GLU A 348 5.77 32.57 -13.76
#